data_99c39be3c271903c0d1ff8506013d5ad
#
_entry.id   99c39be3c271903c0d1ff8506013d5ad
#
_cell.length_a   1.000
_cell.length_b   1.000
_cell.length_c   1.000
_cell.angle_alpha   90.00
_cell.angle_beta   90.00
_cell.angle_gamma   90.00
#
_symmetry.space_group_name_H-M   'P 1'
#
loop_
_entity.id
_entity.type
_entity.pdbx_description
1 polymer ?
#
loop_
_entity_poly.entity_id
_entity_poly.type
_entity_poly.pdbx_seq_one_letter_code
_entity_poly.pdbx_strand_id
1 'polypeptide(L)'
;AWDKMSPLPKAKVPLTEGITPEGTAINISRVTCTPEQYGAYVSTTDQFEFFTPNPSPEVLRINEVLGDNAGETLDSLTADVLSTGTNVQYPNGKTARASLTSDDVLTVAEIKKAVRTLKGNRAKKLKGGKYVAIIHTDIAHDLMNDSEWKYPHQYVDTKQIYDGEIGELYGVKFVESPDAKVFHGEKIAGYDELSVVKVDGKNIYIAETITDDQATSLTSASTKRKILVNDFVYTVSSATAGKNGEAYLTCATNVDGSVVADMKIYPGEGAASGKPVYSTLVIGDNAYGVTDPKGTLENITKPLGSAGSADPLNQRSTMGWKSYHAAKILVNEYMVRIETVSTRY
;
A
#
# COMPACT_ATOMS: atom_id res chain seq x y z
N ALA A 1 15.83 -17.20 3.67
CA ALA A 1 15.98 -17.62 2.28
C ALA A 1 14.91 -18.63 1.92
N TRP A 2 14.41 -18.57 0.70
CA TRP A 2 13.47 -19.55 0.12
C TRP A 2 14.11 -20.23 -1.08
N ASP A 3 13.98 -21.54 -1.18
CA ASP A 3 14.47 -22.32 -2.32
C ASP A 3 13.30 -22.53 -3.29
N LYS A 4 13.50 -22.11 -4.54
CA LYS A 4 12.55 -22.25 -5.64
C LYS A 4 13.05 -23.34 -6.58
N MET A 5 12.24 -24.37 -6.77
CA MET A 5 12.50 -25.41 -7.76
C MET A 5 11.81 -25.08 -9.08
N SER A 6 12.56 -25.12 -10.17
CA SER A 6 11.97 -24.94 -11.49
C SER A 6 11.18 -26.19 -11.90
N PRO A 7 10.01 -26.04 -12.55
CA PRO A 7 9.27 -27.18 -13.05
C PRO A 7 10.10 -27.94 -14.12
N LEU A 8 10.03 -29.27 -14.08
CA LEU A 8 10.67 -30.08 -15.07
C LEU A 8 10.02 -29.93 -16.46
N PRO A 9 10.80 -30.01 -17.54
CA PRO A 9 10.25 -30.07 -18.89
C PRO A 9 9.32 -31.27 -19.07
N LYS A 10 8.34 -31.15 -19.94
CA LYS A 10 7.44 -32.26 -20.23
C LYS A 10 8.19 -33.38 -20.95
N ALA A 11 8.10 -34.61 -20.45
CA ALA A 11 8.62 -35.80 -21.11
C ALA A 11 7.77 -36.12 -22.34
N LYS A 12 8.11 -35.57 -23.50
CA LYS A 12 7.35 -35.76 -24.76
C LYS A 12 7.91 -36.87 -25.67
N VAL A 13 9.11 -37.32 -25.34
CA VAL A 13 9.76 -38.38 -26.16
C VAL A 13 9.38 -39.72 -25.59
N PRO A 14 8.83 -40.65 -26.41
CA PRO A 14 8.53 -42.01 -25.96
C PRO A 14 9.81 -42.74 -25.60
N LEU A 15 9.73 -43.58 -24.59
CA LEU A 15 10.85 -44.40 -24.17
C LEU A 15 11.12 -45.50 -25.19
N THR A 16 12.42 -45.77 -25.49
CA THR A 16 12.83 -46.90 -26.32
C THR A 16 13.03 -48.11 -25.41
N GLU A 17 12.52 -49.27 -25.81
CA GLU A 17 12.62 -50.50 -25.06
C GLU A 17 14.12 -50.88 -24.85
N GLY A 18 14.48 -51.15 -23.60
CA GLY A 18 15.84 -51.53 -23.24
C GLY A 18 16.84 -50.40 -23.14
N ILE A 19 16.48 -49.15 -23.36
CA ILE A 19 17.34 -47.99 -23.25
C ILE A 19 16.88 -47.08 -22.07
N THR A 20 17.74 -46.89 -21.08
CA THR A 20 17.48 -45.96 -19.97
C THR A 20 17.74 -44.52 -20.43
N PRO A 21 16.72 -43.60 -20.33
CA PRO A 21 16.92 -42.20 -20.69
C PRO A 21 17.86 -41.52 -19.69
N GLU A 22 18.51 -40.45 -20.13
CA GLU A 22 19.26 -39.59 -19.23
C GLU A 22 18.37 -38.90 -18.22
N GLY A 23 18.87 -38.77 -16.96
CA GLY A 23 18.16 -38.08 -15.89
C GLY A 23 18.05 -36.57 -16.16
N THR A 24 16.90 -36.00 -15.92
CA THR A 24 16.67 -34.53 -16.02
C THR A 24 17.18 -33.85 -14.75
N ALA A 25 18.08 -32.89 -14.87
CA ALA A 25 18.56 -32.11 -13.73
C ALA A 25 17.48 -31.17 -13.20
N ILE A 26 17.38 -31.05 -11.87
CA ILE A 26 16.50 -30.10 -11.19
C ILE A 26 17.29 -28.82 -10.97
N ASN A 27 16.77 -27.69 -11.42
CA ASN A 27 17.34 -26.38 -11.16
C ASN A 27 16.70 -25.78 -9.91
N ILE A 28 17.55 -25.49 -8.91
CA ILE A 28 17.14 -24.86 -7.64
C ILE A 28 17.72 -23.45 -7.60
N SER A 29 16.85 -22.45 -7.49
CA SER A 29 17.25 -21.07 -7.29
C SER A 29 16.87 -20.62 -5.88
N ARG A 30 17.76 -19.84 -5.24
CA ARG A 30 17.57 -19.34 -3.89
C ARG A 30 17.24 -17.86 -3.91
N VAL A 31 16.11 -17.48 -3.27
CA VAL A 31 15.71 -16.09 -3.02
C VAL A 31 16.04 -15.75 -1.58
N THR A 32 16.83 -14.70 -1.37
CA THR A 32 17.24 -14.24 -0.04
C THR A 32 16.65 -12.87 0.26
N CYS A 33 16.34 -12.62 1.52
CA CYS A 33 16.08 -11.29 2.06
C CYS A 33 16.72 -11.16 3.44
N THR A 34 17.01 -9.93 3.84
CA THR A 34 17.53 -9.60 5.17
C THR A 34 16.39 -9.01 5.97
N PRO A 35 16.02 -9.58 7.14
CA PRO A 35 15.01 -8.99 8.02
C PRO A 35 15.57 -7.72 8.65
N GLU A 36 14.73 -6.70 8.74
CA GLU A 36 15.00 -5.45 9.44
C GLU A 36 14.15 -5.36 10.69
N GLN A 37 14.60 -4.59 11.67
CA GLN A 37 13.91 -4.40 12.93
C GLN A 37 13.08 -3.12 12.88
N TYR A 38 11.78 -3.25 13.17
CA TYR A 38 10.82 -2.15 13.26
C TYR A 38 10.26 -2.08 14.66
N GLY A 39 9.83 -0.89 15.09
CA GLY A 39 9.22 -0.71 16.39
C GLY A 39 8.83 0.73 16.66
N ALA A 40 7.88 0.90 17.56
CA ALA A 40 7.45 2.19 18.06
C ALA A 40 7.22 2.11 19.57
N TYR A 41 7.32 3.23 20.27
CA TYR A 41 7.03 3.30 21.69
C TYR A 41 6.36 4.62 22.06
N VAL A 42 5.58 4.57 23.13
CA VAL A 42 4.97 5.72 23.79
C VAL A 42 5.61 5.88 25.17
N SER A 43 5.94 7.09 25.55
CA SER A 43 6.44 7.44 26.87
C SER A 43 5.34 8.15 27.66
N THR A 44 5.04 7.68 28.84
CA THR A 44 4.14 8.33 29.80
C THR A 44 4.93 8.84 31.01
N THR A 45 4.38 9.81 31.72
CA THR A 45 5.04 10.43 32.88
C THR A 45 4.30 10.04 34.16
N ASP A 46 5.00 10.14 35.30
CA ASP A 46 4.43 9.97 36.64
C ASP A 46 3.28 10.94 36.90
N GLN A 47 3.39 12.19 36.40
CA GLN A 47 2.32 13.17 36.48
C GLN A 47 1.06 12.73 35.73
N PHE A 48 1.22 12.10 34.54
CA PHE A 48 0.10 11.55 33.80
C PHE A 48 -0.63 10.47 34.63
N GLU A 49 0.09 9.57 35.27
CA GLU A 49 -0.51 8.54 36.12
C GLU A 49 -1.18 9.14 37.37
N PHE A 50 -0.59 10.20 37.95
CA PHE A 50 -1.11 10.85 39.14
C PHE A 50 -2.38 11.69 38.87
N PHE A 51 -2.42 12.43 37.77
CA PHE A 51 -3.55 13.29 37.45
C PHE A 51 -4.67 12.60 36.64
N THR A 52 -4.43 11.42 36.11
CA THR A 52 -5.48 10.65 35.41
C THR A 52 -6.37 9.96 36.44
N PRO A 53 -7.69 10.21 36.44
CA PRO A 53 -8.61 9.66 37.47
C PRO A 53 -8.64 8.14 37.52
N ASN A 54 -8.29 7.46 36.45
CA ASN A 54 -8.21 6.00 36.37
C ASN A 54 -7.14 5.59 35.33
N PRO A 55 -5.85 5.50 35.71
CA PRO A 55 -4.76 5.27 34.80
C PRO A 55 -4.76 3.87 34.13
N SER A 56 -5.33 2.87 34.76
CA SER A 56 -5.32 1.49 34.23
C SER A 56 -6.01 1.34 32.88
N PRO A 57 -7.22 1.90 32.64
CA PRO A 57 -7.84 1.86 31.31
C PRO A 57 -7.06 2.63 30.23
N GLU A 58 -6.41 3.75 30.60
CA GLU A 58 -5.63 4.53 29.64
C GLU A 58 -4.36 3.78 29.19
N VAL A 59 -3.71 3.06 30.09
CA VAL A 59 -2.56 2.19 29.76
C VAL A 59 -2.98 1.06 28.83
N LEU A 60 -4.16 0.48 29.03
CA LEU A 60 -4.71 -0.55 28.13
C LEU A 60 -4.99 0.02 26.74
N ARG A 61 -5.57 1.21 26.64
CA ARG A 61 -5.81 1.91 25.37
C ARG A 61 -4.53 2.22 24.60
N ILE A 62 -3.46 2.65 25.31
CA ILE A 62 -2.15 2.87 24.68
C ILE A 62 -1.62 1.56 24.08
N ASN A 63 -1.78 0.43 24.77
CA ASN A 63 -1.35 -0.86 24.26
C ASN A 63 -2.19 -1.32 23.04
N GLU A 64 -3.49 -1.04 23.01
CA GLU A 64 -4.36 -1.29 21.85
C GLU A 64 -3.89 -0.49 20.64
N VAL A 65 -3.69 0.84 20.78
CA VAL A 65 -3.19 1.71 19.73
C VAL A 65 -1.81 1.27 19.22
N LEU A 66 -0.92 0.84 20.12
CA LEU A 66 0.38 0.30 19.73
C LEU A 66 0.26 -1.04 18.98
N GLY A 67 -0.73 -1.86 19.34
CA GLY A 67 -1.04 -3.11 18.63
C GLY A 67 -1.52 -2.85 17.21
N ASP A 68 -2.45 -1.94 17.05
CA ASP A 68 -2.97 -1.51 15.73
C ASP A 68 -1.85 -0.91 14.87
N ASN A 69 -1.05 0.00 15.43
CA ASN A 69 0.11 0.58 14.74
C ASN A 69 1.11 -0.49 14.28
N ALA A 70 1.35 -1.51 15.09
CA ALA A 70 2.23 -2.62 14.71
C ALA A 70 1.66 -3.40 13.51
N GLY A 71 0.37 -3.73 13.55
CA GLY A 71 -0.33 -4.43 12.47
C GLY A 71 -0.27 -3.65 11.16
N GLU A 72 -0.68 -2.38 11.18
CA GLU A 72 -0.67 -1.48 10.03
C GLU A 72 0.74 -1.30 9.46
N THR A 73 1.77 -1.14 10.32
CA THR A 73 3.16 -0.99 9.88
C THR A 73 3.64 -2.21 9.12
N LEU A 74 3.44 -3.42 9.65
CA LEU A 74 3.90 -4.66 9.03
C LEU A 74 3.14 -4.97 7.74
N ASP A 75 1.84 -4.64 7.69
CA ASP A 75 1.03 -4.79 6.47
C ASP A 75 1.47 -3.82 5.38
N SER A 76 1.68 -2.54 5.71
CA SER A 76 2.17 -1.52 4.78
C SER A 76 3.53 -1.88 4.19
N LEU A 77 4.47 -2.35 5.01
CA LEU A 77 5.79 -2.82 4.54
C LEU A 77 5.66 -3.98 3.56
N THR A 78 4.75 -4.91 3.83
CA THR A 78 4.46 -6.03 2.92
C THR A 78 3.83 -5.53 1.62
N ALA A 79 2.83 -4.66 1.70
CA ALA A 79 2.15 -4.06 0.55
C ALA A 79 3.11 -3.28 -0.35
N ASP A 80 4.05 -2.53 0.23
CA ASP A 80 5.09 -1.82 -0.51
C ASP A 80 5.97 -2.77 -1.33
N VAL A 81 6.41 -3.88 -0.73
CA VAL A 81 7.19 -4.90 -1.46
C VAL A 81 6.36 -5.52 -2.59
N LEU A 82 5.10 -5.87 -2.34
CA LEU A 82 4.22 -6.46 -3.36
C LEU A 82 3.94 -5.47 -4.49
N SER A 83 3.88 -4.18 -4.19
CA SER A 83 3.68 -3.11 -5.18
C SER A 83 4.86 -2.94 -6.15
N THR A 84 6.03 -3.52 -5.87
CA THR A 84 7.18 -3.53 -6.79
C THR A 84 7.10 -4.61 -7.88
N GLY A 85 6.09 -5.49 -7.83
CA GLY A 85 5.91 -6.55 -8.81
C GLY A 85 5.85 -6.03 -10.25
N THR A 86 6.44 -6.77 -11.19
CA THR A 86 6.57 -6.35 -12.59
C THR A 86 5.44 -6.87 -13.49
N ASN A 87 4.60 -7.80 -13.00
CA ASN A 87 3.45 -8.31 -13.73
C ASN A 87 2.26 -7.36 -13.56
N VAL A 88 2.25 -6.29 -14.35
CA VAL A 88 1.27 -5.20 -14.27
C VAL A 88 0.27 -5.32 -15.41
N GLN A 89 -1.01 -5.13 -15.10
CA GLN A 89 -2.10 -5.07 -16.05
C GLN A 89 -2.76 -3.69 -15.99
N TYR A 90 -3.03 -3.13 -17.15
CA TYR A 90 -3.77 -1.87 -17.30
C TYR A 90 -5.10 -2.10 -17.99
N PRO A 91 -6.18 -1.37 -17.65
CA PRO A 91 -7.46 -1.44 -18.33
C PRO A 91 -7.39 -0.89 -19.76
N ASN A 92 -8.42 -1.19 -20.56
CA ASN A 92 -8.63 -0.62 -21.90
C ASN A 92 -7.42 -0.69 -22.86
N GLY A 93 -6.54 -1.68 -22.68
CA GLY A 93 -5.36 -1.85 -23.54
C GLY A 93 -4.27 -0.81 -23.34
N LYS A 94 -4.31 -0.04 -22.25
CA LYS A 94 -3.22 0.86 -21.84
C LYS A 94 -1.96 0.06 -21.51
N THR A 95 -0.80 0.69 -21.62
CA THR A 95 0.51 0.05 -21.42
C THR A 95 1.35 0.71 -20.33
N ALA A 96 0.93 1.87 -19.85
CA ALA A 96 1.65 2.63 -18.83
C ALA A 96 0.68 3.36 -17.90
N ARG A 97 1.09 3.54 -16.65
CA ARG A 97 0.33 4.29 -15.63
C ARG A 97 -0.01 5.71 -16.09
N ALA A 98 0.96 6.40 -16.67
CA ALA A 98 0.79 7.76 -17.17
C ALA A 98 -0.22 7.90 -18.34
N SER A 99 -0.64 6.80 -18.95
CA SER A 99 -1.64 6.81 -20.02
C SER A 99 -3.07 6.58 -19.53
N LEU A 100 -3.27 6.31 -18.25
CA LEU A 100 -4.59 6.09 -17.64
C LEU A 100 -5.41 7.39 -17.65
N THR A 101 -6.70 7.25 -17.91
CA THR A 101 -7.68 8.33 -17.93
C THR A 101 -8.76 8.08 -16.86
N SER A 102 -9.67 9.02 -16.65
CA SER A 102 -10.77 8.88 -15.70
C SER A 102 -11.70 7.69 -15.96
N ASP A 103 -11.72 7.20 -17.21
CA ASP A 103 -12.60 6.09 -17.61
C ASP A 103 -11.97 4.70 -17.38
N ASP A 104 -10.68 4.69 -16.97
CA ASP A 104 -9.90 3.46 -16.76
C ASP A 104 -10.11 2.91 -15.34
N VAL A 105 -11.37 2.67 -14.97
CA VAL A 105 -11.79 2.11 -13.68
C VAL A 105 -11.64 0.58 -13.64
N LEU A 106 -11.65 0.00 -12.45
CA LEU A 106 -11.64 -1.44 -12.27
C LEU A 106 -13.00 -2.03 -12.66
N THR A 107 -12.98 -2.98 -13.58
CA THR A 107 -14.17 -3.73 -13.99
C THR A 107 -13.99 -5.22 -13.76
N VAL A 108 -15.09 -5.97 -13.72
CA VAL A 108 -15.08 -7.43 -13.64
C VAL A 108 -14.31 -8.04 -14.82
N ALA A 109 -14.34 -7.40 -15.99
CA ALA A 109 -13.59 -7.85 -17.17
C ALA A 109 -12.06 -7.85 -16.92
N GLU A 110 -11.53 -6.85 -16.23
CA GLU A 110 -10.10 -6.76 -15.89
C GLU A 110 -9.71 -7.85 -14.88
N ILE A 111 -10.58 -8.17 -13.91
CA ILE A 111 -10.38 -9.27 -12.98
C ILE A 111 -10.34 -10.62 -13.71
N LYS A 112 -11.25 -10.85 -14.68
CA LYS A 112 -11.22 -12.06 -15.52
C LYS A 112 -9.91 -12.18 -16.31
N LYS A 113 -9.36 -11.07 -16.82
CA LYS A 113 -8.05 -11.06 -17.50
C LYS A 113 -6.92 -11.44 -16.55
N ALA A 114 -6.89 -10.88 -15.33
CA ALA A 114 -5.90 -11.21 -14.31
C ALA A 114 -5.96 -12.71 -13.93
N VAL A 115 -7.15 -13.24 -13.70
CA VAL A 115 -7.35 -14.67 -13.42
C VAL A 115 -6.88 -15.54 -14.59
N ARG A 116 -7.13 -15.11 -15.84
CA ARG A 116 -6.65 -15.81 -17.03
C ARG A 116 -5.11 -15.83 -17.08
N THR A 117 -4.46 -14.71 -16.77
CA THR A 117 -2.98 -14.59 -16.70
C THR A 117 -2.43 -15.55 -15.64
N LEU A 118 -2.97 -15.53 -14.42
CA LEU A 118 -2.56 -16.43 -13.33
C LEU A 118 -2.71 -17.90 -13.70
N LYS A 119 -3.85 -18.29 -14.32
CA LYS A 119 -4.06 -19.66 -14.81
C LYS A 119 -3.09 -20.02 -15.95
N GLY A 120 -2.80 -19.09 -16.85
CA GLY A 120 -1.82 -19.27 -17.93
C GLY A 120 -0.43 -19.54 -17.38
N ASN A 121 -0.05 -18.82 -16.33
CA ASN A 121 1.22 -19.00 -15.60
C ASN A 121 1.21 -20.21 -14.66
N ARG A 122 0.11 -20.97 -14.60
CA ARG A 122 -0.07 -22.13 -13.71
C ARG A 122 0.06 -21.79 -12.23
N ALA A 123 -0.27 -20.56 -11.85
CA ALA A 123 -0.34 -20.16 -10.45
C ALA A 123 -1.38 -21.02 -9.72
N LYS A 124 -0.98 -21.63 -8.62
CA LYS A 124 -1.90 -22.39 -7.78
C LYS A 124 -2.77 -21.40 -7.00
N LYS A 125 -3.98 -21.84 -6.69
CA LYS A 125 -4.87 -21.12 -5.79
C LYS A 125 -4.41 -21.29 -4.35
N LEU A 126 -4.69 -20.32 -3.49
CA LEU A 126 -4.41 -20.38 -2.06
C LEU A 126 -5.24 -21.47 -1.35
N LYS A 127 -4.90 -21.73 -0.10
CA LYS A 127 -5.71 -22.60 0.78
C LYS A 127 -7.14 -22.08 0.79
N GLY A 128 -8.10 -22.93 0.35
CA GLY A 128 -9.50 -22.51 0.13
C GLY A 128 -9.92 -22.51 -1.35
N GLY A 129 -8.99 -22.81 -2.27
CA GLY A 129 -9.30 -23.03 -3.69
C GLY A 129 -9.56 -21.77 -4.49
N LYS A 130 -9.16 -20.59 -3.99
CA LYS A 130 -9.39 -19.29 -4.60
C LYS A 130 -8.12 -18.46 -4.67
N TYR A 131 -8.05 -17.51 -5.59
CA TYR A 131 -7.08 -16.42 -5.56
C TYR A 131 -7.56 -15.35 -4.56
N VAL A 132 -6.69 -14.52 -4.05
CA VAL A 132 -7.05 -13.39 -3.20
C VAL A 132 -6.73 -12.10 -3.94
N ALA A 133 -7.69 -11.18 -3.95
CA ALA A 133 -7.49 -9.82 -4.44
C ALA A 133 -7.54 -8.85 -3.28
N ILE A 134 -6.49 -8.05 -3.12
CA ILE A 134 -6.44 -6.93 -2.16
C ILE A 134 -6.78 -5.68 -2.93
N ILE A 135 -7.82 -4.96 -2.50
CA ILE A 135 -8.34 -3.78 -3.19
C ILE A 135 -8.54 -2.62 -2.20
N HIS A 136 -8.40 -1.39 -2.70
CA HIS A 136 -8.72 -0.19 -1.94
C HIS A 136 -10.23 0.02 -1.86
N THR A 137 -10.70 0.69 -0.81
CA THR A 137 -12.13 1.00 -0.56
C THR A 137 -12.79 1.73 -1.73
N ASP A 138 -12.12 2.71 -2.33
CA ASP A 138 -12.64 3.45 -3.49
C ASP A 138 -12.83 2.54 -4.72
N ILE A 139 -11.90 1.63 -4.95
CA ILE A 139 -11.96 0.66 -6.04
C ILE A 139 -13.02 -0.42 -5.77
N ALA A 140 -13.20 -0.79 -4.51
CA ALA A 140 -14.28 -1.69 -4.10
C ALA A 140 -15.65 -1.11 -4.44
N HIS A 141 -15.85 0.18 -4.15
CA HIS A 141 -17.07 0.90 -4.52
C HIS A 141 -17.31 0.89 -6.04
N ASP A 142 -16.28 1.17 -6.84
CA ASP A 142 -16.40 1.17 -8.30
C ASP A 142 -16.72 -0.23 -8.84
N LEU A 143 -16.09 -1.28 -8.30
CA LEU A 143 -16.36 -2.66 -8.68
C LEU A 143 -17.78 -3.08 -8.35
N MET A 144 -18.31 -2.70 -7.17
CA MET A 144 -19.70 -2.99 -6.79
C MET A 144 -20.73 -2.28 -7.67
N ASN A 145 -20.33 -1.21 -8.37
CA ASN A 145 -21.17 -0.51 -9.32
C ASN A 145 -21.20 -1.18 -10.72
N ASP A 146 -20.28 -2.10 -11.01
CA ASP A 146 -20.29 -2.86 -12.26
C ASP A 146 -21.54 -3.74 -12.37
N SER A 147 -22.16 -3.74 -13.53
CA SER A 147 -23.37 -4.53 -13.82
C SER A 147 -23.12 -6.04 -13.67
N GLU A 148 -21.96 -6.53 -14.13
CA GLU A 148 -21.59 -7.94 -14.00
C GLU A 148 -21.38 -8.38 -12.54
N TRP A 149 -21.07 -7.43 -11.64
CA TRP A 149 -20.98 -7.67 -10.20
C TRP A 149 -22.36 -7.80 -9.57
N LYS A 150 -23.27 -6.89 -9.93
CA LYS A 150 -24.63 -6.81 -9.35
C LYS A 150 -25.49 -8.05 -9.62
N TYR A 151 -25.45 -8.59 -10.84
CA TYR A 151 -26.32 -9.68 -11.23
C TYR A 151 -26.15 -11.00 -10.43
N PRO A 152 -24.95 -11.54 -10.22
CA PRO A 152 -24.78 -12.75 -9.42
C PRO A 152 -25.19 -12.59 -7.96
N HIS A 153 -24.92 -11.43 -7.37
CA HIS A 153 -25.20 -11.18 -5.96
C HIS A 153 -26.68 -10.93 -5.66
N GLN A 154 -27.47 -10.55 -6.65
CA GLN A 154 -28.93 -10.44 -6.51
C GLN A 154 -29.63 -11.79 -6.32
N TYR A 155 -29.02 -12.89 -6.78
CA TYR A 155 -29.65 -14.22 -6.81
C TYR A 155 -29.14 -15.20 -5.75
N VAL A 156 -27.97 -14.97 -5.13
CA VAL A 156 -27.27 -16.01 -4.38
C VAL A 156 -27.30 -15.84 -2.86
N ASP A 157 -27.28 -14.64 -2.31
CA ASP A 157 -27.37 -14.48 -0.85
C ASP A 157 -27.72 -13.04 -0.43
N THR A 158 -28.87 -12.88 0.24
CA THR A 158 -29.31 -11.62 0.81
C THR A 158 -28.47 -11.13 2.00
N LYS A 159 -27.72 -12.01 2.66
CA LYS A 159 -26.88 -11.66 3.79
C LYS A 159 -25.68 -10.79 3.41
N GLN A 160 -25.01 -11.07 2.29
CA GLN A 160 -23.84 -10.31 1.84
C GLN A 160 -24.17 -8.85 1.53
N ILE A 161 -25.37 -8.56 1.07
CA ILE A 161 -25.84 -7.18 0.79
C ILE A 161 -25.98 -6.37 2.07
N TYR A 162 -26.34 -7.02 3.18
CA TYR A 162 -26.53 -6.34 4.48
C TYR A 162 -25.25 -6.19 5.27
N ASP A 163 -24.28 -7.09 5.12
CA ASP A 163 -23.03 -7.10 5.91
C ASP A 163 -21.90 -6.30 5.26
N GLY A 164 -22.10 -5.76 4.04
CA GLY A 164 -21.09 -4.96 3.32
C GLY A 164 -19.86 -5.75 2.89
N GLU A 165 -19.88 -7.08 2.96
CA GLU A 165 -18.80 -7.91 2.43
C GLU A 165 -18.76 -7.82 0.90
N ILE A 166 -17.57 -7.56 0.35
CA ILE A 166 -17.37 -7.49 -1.10
C ILE A 166 -17.63 -8.85 -1.77
N GLY A 167 -17.38 -9.96 -1.05
CA GLY A 167 -17.70 -11.31 -1.49
C GLY A 167 -16.65 -11.93 -2.41
N GLU A 168 -17.10 -12.84 -3.27
CA GLU A 168 -16.25 -13.65 -4.13
C GLU A 168 -16.81 -13.71 -5.54
N LEU A 169 -15.93 -13.52 -6.53
CA LEU A 169 -16.33 -13.59 -7.94
C LEU A 169 -15.26 -14.27 -8.78
N TYR A 170 -15.67 -15.13 -9.73
CA TYR A 170 -14.78 -15.84 -10.68
C TYR A 170 -13.60 -16.59 -10.03
N GLY A 171 -13.77 -17.05 -8.78
CA GLY A 171 -12.74 -17.78 -8.05
C GLY A 171 -11.65 -16.87 -7.43
N VAL A 172 -11.98 -15.61 -7.24
CA VAL A 172 -11.22 -14.62 -6.49
C VAL A 172 -12.01 -14.22 -5.26
N LYS A 173 -11.36 -14.22 -4.09
CA LYS A 173 -11.88 -13.66 -2.85
C LYS A 173 -11.33 -12.23 -2.72
N PHE A 174 -12.20 -11.28 -2.49
CA PHE A 174 -11.82 -9.87 -2.33
C PHE A 174 -11.61 -9.55 -0.85
N VAL A 175 -10.52 -8.85 -0.58
CA VAL A 175 -10.17 -8.32 0.74
C VAL A 175 -10.00 -6.82 0.56
N GLU A 176 -10.80 -6.06 1.28
CA GLU A 176 -10.73 -4.60 1.29
C GLU A 176 -9.70 -4.14 2.30
N SER A 177 -8.86 -3.19 1.90
CA SER A 177 -7.89 -2.54 2.79
C SER A 177 -7.79 -1.06 2.41
N PRO A 178 -8.00 -0.14 3.37
CA PRO A 178 -7.79 1.29 3.13
C PRO A 178 -6.31 1.62 2.86
N ASP A 179 -5.40 0.75 3.31
CA ASP A 179 -3.94 0.90 3.14
C ASP A 179 -3.41 0.26 1.85
N ALA A 180 -4.31 -0.22 0.97
CA ALA A 180 -3.90 -0.72 -0.33
C ALA A 180 -3.17 0.38 -1.12
N LYS A 181 -2.05 0.01 -1.76
CA LYS A 181 -1.13 0.99 -2.38
C LYS A 181 -1.81 1.86 -3.41
N VAL A 182 -1.68 3.18 -3.21
CA VAL A 182 -2.11 4.22 -4.15
C VAL A 182 -0.87 4.94 -4.68
N PHE A 183 -0.78 5.11 -5.99
CA PHE A 183 0.29 5.82 -6.66
C PHE A 183 -0.16 7.23 -7.02
N HIS A 184 0.47 8.22 -6.41
CA HIS A 184 0.15 9.63 -6.62
C HIS A 184 1.07 10.31 -7.65
N GLY A 185 2.06 9.62 -8.21
CA GLY A 185 3.05 10.16 -9.13
C GLY A 185 4.45 10.23 -8.51
N GLU A 186 5.32 11.03 -9.11
CA GLU A 186 6.68 11.24 -8.61
C GLU A 186 6.68 12.15 -7.37
N LYS A 187 7.71 12.02 -6.54
CA LYS A 187 7.90 12.84 -5.33
C LYS A 187 7.85 14.34 -5.61
N ILE A 188 7.20 15.11 -4.73
CA ILE A 188 7.19 16.57 -4.76
C ILE A 188 8.39 17.06 -3.97
N ALA A 189 9.33 17.74 -4.61
CA ALA A 189 10.54 18.25 -3.97
C ALA A 189 11.33 17.19 -3.17
N GLY A 190 11.22 15.91 -3.55
CA GLY A 190 11.86 14.79 -2.85
C GLY A 190 11.01 14.15 -1.76
N TYR A 191 9.82 14.66 -1.46
CA TYR A 191 8.88 14.13 -0.48
C TYR A 191 7.78 13.31 -1.15
N ASP A 192 7.35 12.23 -0.51
CA ASP A 192 6.22 11.41 -0.96
C ASP A 192 4.89 12.11 -0.66
N GLU A 193 4.85 12.89 0.41
CA GLU A 193 3.74 13.73 0.82
C GLU A 193 4.26 15.02 1.48
N LEU A 194 3.46 16.08 1.43
CA LEU A 194 3.69 17.33 2.14
C LEU A 194 2.49 17.62 3.05
N SER A 195 2.68 18.46 4.06
CA SER A 195 1.63 18.82 5.01
C SER A 195 1.24 20.29 4.86
N VAL A 196 -0.06 20.57 4.76
CA VAL A 196 -0.59 21.94 4.69
C VAL A 196 -0.47 22.62 6.04
N VAL A 197 0.11 23.82 6.10
CA VAL A 197 0.12 24.68 7.29
C VAL A 197 -1.04 25.66 7.25
N LYS A 198 -1.23 26.33 6.12
CA LYS A 198 -2.33 27.27 5.88
C LYS A 198 -2.54 27.44 4.37
N VAL A 199 -3.71 27.95 4.01
CA VAL A 199 -4.04 28.35 2.64
C VAL A 199 -4.35 29.84 2.60
N ASP A 200 -3.83 30.53 1.59
CA ASP A 200 -4.11 31.93 1.32
C ASP A 200 -4.34 32.14 -0.19
N GLY A 201 -5.60 32.18 -0.58
CA GLY A 201 -6.03 32.30 -1.96
C GLY A 201 -5.52 31.16 -2.87
N LYS A 202 -4.43 31.41 -3.61
CA LYS A 202 -3.77 30.43 -4.47
C LYS A 202 -2.59 29.76 -3.82
N ASN A 203 -2.16 30.19 -2.66
CA ASN A 203 -0.94 29.75 -2.01
C ASN A 203 -1.26 28.71 -0.94
N ILE A 204 -0.63 27.54 -1.04
CA ILE A 204 -0.65 26.51 -0.02
C ILE A 204 0.69 26.52 0.68
N TYR A 205 0.71 26.94 1.94
CA TYR A 205 1.88 26.93 2.79
C TYR A 205 2.10 25.53 3.34
N ILE A 206 3.35 25.06 3.32
CA ILE A 206 3.71 23.70 3.68
C ILE A 206 4.68 23.66 4.87
N ALA A 207 4.60 22.59 5.65
CA ALA A 207 5.45 22.40 6.83
C ALA A 207 6.89 22.02 6.46
N GLU A 208 7.07 21.32 5.36
CA GLU A 208 8.35 20.81 4.91
C GLU A 208 9.24 21.94 4.36
N THR A 209 10.55 21.73 4.44
CA THR A 209 11.55 22.64 3.89
C THR A 209 11.73 22.40 2.39
N ILE A 210 11.57 23.44 1.58
CA ILE A 210 11.89 23.41 0.15
C ILE A 210 13.09 24.31 -0.12
N THR A 211 14.11 23.79 -0.82
CA THR A 211 15.27 24.55 -1.28
C THR A 211 14.96 25.31 -2.58
N ASP A 212 15.78 26.30 -2.93
CA ASP A 212 15.62 27.06 -4.19
C ASP A 212 15.71 26.17 -5.43
N ASP A 213 16.59 25.17 -5.42
CA ASP A 213 16.71 24.20 -6.53
C ASP A 213 15.45 23.34 -6.67
N GLN A 214 14.88 22.90 -5.55
CA GLN A 214 13.63 22.14 -5.54
C GLN A 214 12.44 23.00 -5.99
N ALA A 215 12.35 24.24 -5.54
CA ALA A 215 11.32 25.19 -5.97
C ALA A 215 11.41 25.45 -7.49
N THR A 216 12.62 25.63 -8.01
CA THR A 216 12.87 25.81 -9.44
C THR A 216 12.48 24.57 -10.24
N SER A 217 12.77 23.36 -9.72
CA SER A 217 12.40 22.11 -10.40
C SER A 217 10.89 21.90 -10.49
N LEU A 218 10.13 22.38 -9.51
CA LEU A 218 8.66 22.29 -9.49
C LEU A 218 8.01 23.25 -10.49
N THR A 219 8.70 24.28 -10.91
CA THR A 219 8.17 25.36 -11.75
C THR A 219 8.74 25.40 -13.17
N SER A 220 9.68 24.48 -13.49
CA SER A 220 10.29 24.43 -14.83
C SER A 220 9.23 24.26 -15.91
N ALA A 221 9.32 25.07 -16.96
CA ALA A 221 8.27 25.35 -17.93
C ALA A 221 7.79 24.14 -18.77
N SER A 222 8.51 23.02 -18.79
CA SER A 222 8.16 21.84 -19.59
C SER A 222 7.16 20.89 -18.90
N THR A 223 7.03 20.94 -17.58
CA THR A 223 6.11 20.07 -16.81
C THR A 223 5.63 20.78 -15.57
N LYS A 224 4.53 21.54 -15.68
CA LYS A 224 3.84 22.05 -14.50
C LYS A 224 3.35 20.90 -13.67
N ARG A 225 3.87 20.76 -12.46
CA ARG A 225 3.48 19.67 -11.58
C ARG A 225 2.07 19.82 -11.07
N LYS A 226 1.37 18.71 -11.04
CA LYS A 226 0.07 18.61 -10.40
C LYS A 226 0.21 18.09 -8.97
N ILE A 227 -0.61 18.61 -8.08
CA ILE A 227 -0.72 18.18 -6.68
C ILE A 227 -2.16 17.80 -6.39
N LEU A 228 -2.34 16.81 -5.55
CA LEU A 228 -3.63 16.36 -5.04
C LEU A 228 -3.75 16.78 -3.58
N VAL A 229 -4.80 17.52 -3.25
CA VAL A 229 -5.12 17.92 -1.87
C VAL A 229 -6.63 17.80 -1.69
N ASN A 230 -7.07 17.05 -0.68
CA ASN A 230 -8.49 16.88 -0.35
C ASN A 230 -9.37 16.64 -1.59
N ASP A 231 -9.04 15.62 -2.39
CA ASP A 231 -9.77 15.22 -3.61
C ASP A 231 -9.68 16.19 -4.81
N PHE A 232 -9.02 17.33 -4.66
CA PHE A 232 -8.81 18.29 -5.74
C PHE A 232 -7.41 18.20 -6.34
N VAL A 233 -7.33 18.23 -7.66
CA VAL A 233 -6.05 18.28 -8.38
C VAL A 233 -5.76 19.73 -8.76
N TYR A 234 -4.65 20.28 -8.25
CA TYR A 234 -4.17 21.63 -8.58
C TYR A 234 -2.92 21.56 -9.43
N THR A 235 -2.77 22.52 -10.34
CA THR A 235 -1.53 22.72 -11.08
C THR A 235 -0.69 23.76 -10.38
N VAL A 236 0.53 23.41 -9.99
CA VAL A 236 1.49 24.33 -9.39
C VAL A 236 2.03 25.27 -10.45
N SER A 237 1.82 26.57 -10.29
CA SER A 237 2.33 27.61 -11.21
C SER A 237 3.70 28.13 -10.77
N SER A 238 3.96 28.20 -9.48
CA SER A 238 5.25 28.55 -8.90
C SER A 238 5.40 27.95 -7.50
N ALA A 239 6.63 27.81 -7.03
CA ALA A 239 6.93 27.40 -5.68
C ALA A 239 7.95 28.38 -5.09
N THR A 240 7.82 28.65 -3.80
CA THR A 240 8.75 29.51 -3.05
C THR A 240 9.45 28.68 -1.99
N ALA A 241 10.78 28.72 -2.00
CA ALA A 241 11.61 28.06 -1.01
C ALA A 241 11.43 28.67 0.38
N GLY A 242 11.58 27.86 1.41
CA GLY A 242 11.46 28.31 2.80
C GLY A 242 11.53 27.14 3.77
N LYS A 243 11.47 27.44 5.06
CA LYS A 243 11.55 26.46 6.15
C LYS A 243 10.33 26.60 7.06
N ASN A 244 9.90 25.49 7.67
CA ASN A 244 8.94 25.50 8.77
C ASN A 244 7.66 26.34 8.53
N GLY A 245 7.00 26.11 7.41
CA GLY A 245 5.74 26.82 7.11
C GLY A 245 5.88 28.15 6.38
N GLU A 246 7.09 28.53 5.97
CA GLU A 246 7.37 29.71 5.12
C GLU A 246 7.37 29.34 3.64
N ALA A 247 7.69 28.07 3.31
CA ALA A 247 7.62 27.57 1.94
C ALA A 247 6.16 27.46 1.49
N TYR A 248 5.88 27.81 0.24
CA TYR A 248 4.53 27.66 -0.30
C TYR A 248 4.53 27.31 -1.79
N LEU A 249 3.46 26.63 -2.19
CA LEU A 249 3.14 26.28 -3.56
C LEU A 249 2.03 27.21 -4.05
N THR A 250 2.24 27.92 -5.16
CA THR A 250 1.20 28.74 -5.78
C THR A 250 0.49 27.93 -6.85
N CYS A 251 -0.81 27.74 -6.69
CA CYS A 251 -1.66 27.04 -7.63
C CYS A 251 -2.13 27.97 -8.77
N ALA A 252 -2.39 27.41 -9.94
CA ALA A 252 -2.92 28.15 -11.08
C ALA A 252 -4.32 28.73 -10.82
N THR A 253 -5.13 28.01 -10.03
CA THR A 253 -6.50 28.37 -9.59
C THR A 253 -6.52 28.64 -8.10
N ASN A 254 -7.58 29.29 -7.61
CA ASN A 254 -7.80 29.42 -6.17
C ASN A 254 -7.98 28.04 -5.54
N VAL A 255 -7.44 27.88 -4.35
CA VAL A 255 -7.58 26.66 -3.57
C VAL A 255 -8.97 26.64 -2.93
N ASP A 256 -9.60 25.48 -2.94
CA ASP A 256 -10.94 25.32 -2.34
C ASP A 256 -10.89 25.54 -0.83
N GLY A 257 -11.95 26.13 -0.28
CA GLY A 257 -12.04 26.45 1.15
C GLY A 257 -12.12 25.24 2.08
N SER A 258 -12.29 24.03 1.53
CA SER A 258 -12.23 22.78 2.30
C SER A 258 -10.80 22.32 2.59
N VAL A 259 -9.79 22.91 1.92
CA VAL A 259 -8.39 22.63 2.19
C VAL A 259 -7.95 23.41 3.43
N VAL A 260 -7.70 22.70 4.52
CA VAL A 260 -7.32 23.26 5.82
C VAL A 260 -5.95 22.77 6.28
N ALA A 261 -5.45 23.32 7.37
CA ALA A 261 -4.18 22.90 7.99
C ALA A 261 -4.20 21.40 8.33
N ASP A 262 -3.02 20.80 8.38
CA ASP A 262 -2.76 19.39 8.66
C ASP A 262 -3.22 18.39 7.58
N MET A 263 -3.84 18.85 6.50
CA MET A 263 -4.12 18.01 5.35
C MET A 263 -2.85 17.65 4.60
N LYS A 264 -2.86 16.47 3.95
CA LYS A 264 -1.75 15.99 3.15
C LYS A 264 -1.86 16.43 1.70
N ILE A 265 -0.72 16.75 1.11
CA ILE A 265 -0.55 17.07 -0.31
C ILE A 265 0.19 15.89 -0.94
N TYR A 266 -0.40 15.28 -1.93
CA TYR A 266 0.21 14.20 -2.69
C TYR A 266 0.59 14.63 -4.11
N PRO A 267 1.59 14.00 -4.74
CA PRO A 267 1.84 14.21 -6.16
C PRO A 267 0.60 13.82 -6.98
N GLY A 268 0.09 14.75 -7.76
CA GLY A 268 -1.11 14.54 -8.59
C GLY A 268 -0.82 14.03 -10.02
N GLU A 269 0.27 13.30 -10.23
CA GLU A 269 0.76 12.89 -11.56
C GLU A 269 0.71 11.36 -11.78
N GLY A 270 -0.13 10.66 -11.02
CA GLY A 270 -0.28 9.21 -11.15
C GLY A 270 -0.82 8.77 -12.52
N ALA A 271 -1.88 9.42 -12.99
CA ALA A 271 -2.49 9.21 -14.30
C ALA A 271 -2.32 10.45 -15.20
N ALA A 272 -2.68 10.34 -16.47
CA ALA A 272 -2.63 11.46 -17.43
C ALA A 272 -3.44 12.69 -16.99
N SER A 273 -4.52 12.48 -16.24
CA SER A 273 -5.37 13.54 -15.66
C SER A 273 -4.81 14.13 -14.37
N GLY A 274 -3.72 13.60 -13.82
CA GLY A 274 -3.21 13.94 -12.49
C GLY A 274 -3.93 13.22 -11.35
N LYS A 275 -4.81 12.28 -11.66
CA LYS A 275 -5.55 11.48 -10.67
C LYS A 275 -4.70 10.39 -10.06
N PRO A 276 -4.94 9.98 -8.80
CA PRO A 276 -4.23 8.85 -8.19
C PRO A 276 -4.57 7.54 -8.92
N VAL A 277 -3.59 6.65 -8.96
CA VAL A 277 -3.72 5.30 -9.54
C VAL A 277 -3.69 4.28 -8.42
N TYR A 278 -4.71 3.48 -8.35
CA TYR A 278 -4.89 2.46 -7.33
C TYR A 278 -4.34 1.13 -7.78
N SER A 279 -3.72 0.42 -6.86
CA SER A 279 -3.15 -0.90 -7.08
C SER A 279 -4.06 -1.99 -6.53
N THR A 280 -4.68 -2.77 -7.39
CA THR A 280 -5.36 -4.01 -7.02
C THR A 280 -4.42 -5.18 -7.21
N LEU A 281 -4.10 -5.91 -6.14
CA LEU A 281 -3.19 -7.06 -6.17
C LEU A 281 -3.99 -8.35 -6.19
N VAL A 282 -3.89 -9.13 -7.28
CA VAL A 282 -4.48 -10.47 -7.36
C VAL A 282 -3.37 -11.50 -7.17
N ILE A 283 -3.46 -12.30 -6.10
CA ILE A 283 -2.37 -13.12 -5.59
C ILE A 283 -2.74 -14.60 -5.64
N GLY A 284 -1.81 -15.41 -6.15
CA GLY A 284 -1.84 -16.86 -6.08
C GLY A 284 -0.91 -17.43 -5.00
N ASP A 285 -0.94 -18.73 -4.83
CA ASP A 285 -0.08 -19.44 -3.88
C ASP A 285 1.39 -19.30 -4.25
N ASN A 286 2.27 -19.15 -3.24
CA ASN A 286 3.72 -18.96 -3.40
C ASN A 286 4.15 -17.75 -4.25
N ALA A 287 3.30 -16.73 -4.38
CA ALA A 287 3.67 -15.48 -5.06
C ALA A 287 4.74 -14.69 -4.28
N TYR A 288 4.60 -14.64 -2.96
CA TYR A 288 5.53 -13.94 -2.07
C TYR A 288 5.76 -14.74 -0.79
N GLY A 289 6.78 -14.35 -0.06
CA GLY A 289 7.09 -14.88 1.28
C GLY A 289 7.32 -13.75 2.26
N VAL A 290 6.83 -13.93 3.46
CA VAL A 290 7.08 -13.07 4.62
C VAL A 290 7.88 -13.87 5.62
N THR A 291 8.83 -13.25 6.28
CA THR A 291 9.62 -13.88 7.33
C THR A 291 9.61 -13.02 8.59
N ASP A 292 9.33 -13.68 9.68
CA ASP A 292 9.52 -13.18 11.03
C ASP A 292 10.47 -14.14 11.78
N PRO A 293 11.75 -13.78 11.93
CA PRO A 293 12.76 -14.68 12.49
C PRO A 293 12.51 -15.07 13.95
N LYS A 294 11.77 -14.23 14.68
CA LYS A 294 11.44 -14.49 16.11
C LYS A 294 10.03 -15.03 16.31
N GLY A 295 9.19 -14.99 15.28
CA GLY A 295 7.85 -15.56 15.28
C GLY A 295 6.80 -14.78 16.06
N THR A 296 7.14 -13.64 16.65
CA THR A 296 6.17 -12.82 17.40
C THR A 296 6.58 -11.35 17.51
N LEU A 297 5.56 -10.51 17.52
CA LEU A 297 5.62 -9.13 17.95
C LEU A 297 6.01 -9.10 19.44
N GLU A 298 7.14 -8.50 19.78
CA GLU A 298 7.53 -8.30 21.19
C GLU A 298 6.87 -7.02 21.72
N ASN A 299 5.99 -7.16 22.72
CA ASN A 299 5.49 -6.02 23.50
C ASN A 299 6.45 -5.79 24.69
N ILE A 300 6.94 -4.57 24.84
CA ILE A 300 7.94 -4.19 25.83
C ILE A 300 7.35 -3.07 26.69
N THR A 301 7.07 -3.39 27.96
CA THR A 301 6.63 -2.39 28.95
C THR A 301 7.74 -2.18 29.96
N LYS A 302 8.13 -0.94 30.19
CA LYS A 302 9.08 -0.54 31.20
C LYS A 302 8.40 0.40 32.19
N PRO A 303 8.17 -0.05 33.45
CA PRO A 303 7.53 0.78 34.47
C PRO A 303 8.45 1.91 34.94
N LEU A 304 7.90 2.84 35.72
CA LEU A 304 8.65 3.89 36.41
C LEU A 304 9.84 3.29 37.17
N GLY A 305 10.99 3.93 37.11
CA GLY A 305 12.21 3.46 37.75
C GLY A 305 13.02 2.41 37.00
N SER A 306 12.56 1.94 35.85
CA SER A 306 13.27 0.93 35.05
C SER A 306 14.42 1.46 34.24
N ALA A 307 14.52 2.77 34.05
CA ALA A 307 15.53 3.40 33.18
C ALA A 307 16.88 3.67 33.88
N GLY A 308 17.00 3.44 35.18
CA GLY A 308 18.20 3.64 35.97
C GLY A 308 18.75 5.07 35.85
N SER A 309 20.03 5.23 35.55
CA SER A 309 20.69 6.54 35.43
C SER A 309 20.22 7.41 34.25
N ALA A 310 19.48 6.86 33.30
CA ALA A 310 18.90 7.62 32.20
C ALA A 310 17.65 8.42 32.60
N ASP A 311 17.02 8.04 33.71
CA ASP A 311 15.91 8.77 34.35
C ASP A 311 16.09 8.75 35.88
N PRO A 312 16.98 9.61 36.43
CA PRO A 312 17.35 9.60 37.85
C PRO A 312 16.21 9.92 38.80
N LEU A 313 15.17 10.59 38.30
CA LEU A 313 14.00 10.97 39.09
C LEU A 313 12.82 9.98 38.92
N ASN A 314 12.99 8.93 38.12
CA ASN A 314 11.98 7.91 37.86
C ASN A 314 10.63 8.49 37.35
N GLN A 315 10.70 9.47 36.47
CA GLN A 315 9.54 10.23 36.02
C GLN A 315 8.91 9.65 34.75
N ARG A 316 9.50 8.63 34.11
CA ARG A 316 9.04 8.08 32.83
C ARG A 316 8.79 6.59 32.88
N SER A 317 7.67 6.17 32.34
CA SER A 317 7.40 4.80 31.94
C SER A 317 7.27 4.73 30.42
N THR A 318 7.57 3.59 29.82
CA THR A 318 7.47 3.41 28.37
C THR A 318 6.80 2.11 28.01
N MET A 319 5.95 2.16 27.01
CA MET A 319 5.32 1.00 26.37
C MET A 319 5.64 1.04 24.90
N GLY A 320 5.99 -0.08 24.32
CA GLY A 320 6.34 -0.14 22.92
C GLY A 320 6.33 -1.56 22.39
N TRP A 321 6.40 -1.64 21.07
CA TRP A 321 6.53 -2.90 20.37
C TRP A 321 7.78 -2.89 19.50
N LYS A 322 8.30 -4.07 19.22
CA LYS A 322 9.28 -4.28 18.16
C LYS A 322 9.08 -5.63 17.49
N SER A 323 9.41 -5.70 16.22
CA SER A 323 9.35 -6.92 15.42
C SER A 323 10.47 -6.93 14.38
N TYR A 324 10.85 -8.11 13.92
CA TYR A 324 11.71 -8.29 12.75
C TYR A 324 10.83 -8.70 11.56
N HIS A 325 10.89 -7.95 10.50
CA HIS A 325 10.07 -8.19 9.31
C HIS A 325 10.90 -8.16 8.04
N ALA A 326 10.56 -9.01 7.10
CA ALA A 326 10.96 -8.92 5.72
C ALA A 326 9.95 -9.61 4.83
N ALA A 327 9.60 -8.98 3.74
CA ALA A 327 8.79 -9.53 2.67
C ALA A 327 9.60 -9.61 1.37
N LYS A 328 9.33 -10.58 0.53
CA LYS A 328 9.96 -10.71 -0.79
C LYS A 328 9.05 -11.40 -1.78
N ILE A 329 9.00 -10.89 -3.00
CA ILE A 329 8.32 -11.57 -4.11
C ILE A 329 9.15 -12.80 -4.49
N LEU A 330 8.52 -13.98 -4.46
CA LEU A 330 9.15 -15.26 -4.81
C LEU A 330 8.95 -15.59 -6.28
N VAL A 331 7.71 -15.48 -6.77
CA VAL A 331 7.35 -15.76 -8.15
C VAL A 331 6.45 -14.65 -8.66
N ASN A 332 7.03 -13.76 -9.44
CA ASN A 332 6.33 -12.57 -9.92
C ASN A 332 5.13 -12.90 -10.84
N GLU A 333 5.21 -14.02 -11.57
CA GLU A 333 4.15 -14.49 -12.46
C GLU A 333 2.92 -15.04 -11.71
N TYR A 334 3.03 -15.28 -10.40
CA TYR A 334 1.93 -15.80 -9.57
C TYR A 334 1.13 -14.70 -8.89
N MET A 335 1.46 -13.45 -9.17
CA MET A 335 0.62 -12.32 -8.82
C MET A 335 0.45 -11.39 -10.01
N VAL A 336 -0.68 -10.68 -10.04
CA VAL A 336 -0.98 -9.64 -11.04
C VAL A 336 -1.37 -8.38 -10.31
N ARG A 337 -0.70 -7.27 -10.65
CA ARG A 337 -1.08 -5.94 -10.19
C ARG A 337 -1.92 -5.27 -11.26
N ILE A 338 -3.16 -4.93 -10.96
CA ILE A 338 -4.04 -4.17 -11.84
C ILE A 338 -3.97 -2.71 -11.36
N GLU A 339 -3.59 -1.81 -12.25
CA GLU A 339 -3.53 -0.38 -11.95
C GLU A 339 -4.69 0.33 -12.64
N THR A 340 -5.55 0.97 -11.85
CA THR A 340 -6.78 1.64 -12.29
C THR A 340 -6.95 2.99 -11.60
N VAL A 341 -7.80 3.83 -12.18
CA VAL A 341 -8.26 5.08 -11.56
C VAL A 341 -9.60 4.82 -10.87
N SER A 342 -9.98 5.62 -9.90
CA SER A 342 -11.30 5.56 -9.26
C SER A 342 -12.23 6.65 -9.80
N THR A 343 -13.54 6.39 -9.74
CA THR A 343 -14.61 7.38 -10.04
C THR A 343 -14.71 8.48 -8.98
N ARG A 344 -14.02 8.34 -7.85
CA ARG A 344 -14.00 9.35 -6.78
C ARG A 344 -13.49 10.71 -7.24
N TYR A 345 -12.60 10.74 -8.23
CA TYR A 345 -11.94 11.97 -8.72
C TYR A 345 -12.38 12.40 -10.10
#